data_21ef25c193538b679301f517483b88ce
#
_entry.id   21ef25c193538b679301f517483b88ce
#
_cell.length_a   1.000
_cell.length_b   1.000
_cell.length_c   1.000
_cell.angle_alpha   90.00
_cell.angle_beta   90.00
_cell.angle_gamma   90.00
#
_symmetry.space_group_name_H-M   'P 1'
#
loop_
_entity.id
_entity.type
_entity.pdbx_description
1 polymer ?
#
loop_
_entity_poly.entity_id
_entity_poly.type
_entity_poly.pdbx_seq_one_letter_code
_entity_poly.pdbx_strand_id
1 'polypeptide(L)'
;MSEWPVVVVGAGPVGLAAAAELLERGIEPLVFERGEQAGAAVAQWHHVRLFSQWSELVAPAAGRLLEPTGWTRPDGYPTGEEWARLYLRPLAAELGERVRFGTEVIGAARRGRDRVVDAGRGSEPLTVHIRESDGTERRVTARALVDASGTWTGPNPLGGDGLPALGERAAADRIAYQVPNLADPEVRARYAGKHVAIAGSGHSALTALVALVEQGTRISWILRRGEVGNVFGGGEADQLPARGALGLRAKQAARDGQVRAVTGFRTEAVEQVGGKLTLISDQGDRLEQVDEVVVLTGFRPELSWLSELRLELDATLQAPVRLAPLIDPNAHSCGTVYPHGVKELAHPEPGVYLAGMKSYGRAPTFLAMTGYEQVRSIAAALAGDHAAAERVELVLPETGVCGGSGVFDAEPAGSGCCGAPAEPETLTLAAPAPRA
;
A
#
# COMPACT_ATOMS: atom_id res chain seq x y z
N MET A 1 4.99 7.49 33.92
CA MET A 1 4.75 6.89 32.58
C MET A 1 3.49 6.05 32.69
N SER A 2 2.65 5.99 31.65
CA SER A 2 1.41 5.18 31.65
C SER A 2 1.78 3.70 31.78
N GLU A 3 1.08 2.97 32.61
CA GLU A 3 1.25 1.53 32.90
C GLU A 3 0.81 0.65 31.67
N TRP A 4 0.11 1.24 30.69
CA TRP A 4 -0.49 0.53 29.56
C TRP A 4 0.42 0.51 28.33
N PRO A 5 0.49 -0.64 27.59
CA PRO A 5 1.27 -0.74 26.37
C PRO A 5 0.74 0.14 25.24
N VAL A 6 1.55 0.35 24.21
CA VAL A 6 1.10 0.79 22.90
C VAL A 6 0.74 -0.45 22.07
N VAL A 7 -0.52 -0.56 21.70
CA VAL A 7 -0.96 -1.65 20.81
C VAL A 7 -0.60 -1.30 19.37
N VAL A 8 0.05 -2.25 18.68
CA VAL A 8 0.35 -2.19 17.25
C VAL A 8 -0.44 -3.30 16.56
N VAL A 9 -1.15 -2.98 15.50
CA VAL A 9 -1.95 -3.96 14.74
C VAL A 9 -1.23 -4.33 13.46
N GLY A 10 -0.88 -5.60 13.33
CA GLY A 10 -0.15 -6.20 12.22
C GLY A 10 1.36 -6.35 12.49
N ALA A 11 1.89 -7.57 12.29
CA ALA A 11 3.31 -7.88 12.33
C ALA A 11 3.93 -7.90 10.91
N GLY A 12 3.52 -6.94 10.09
CA GLY A 12 4.18 -6.62 8.83
C GLY A 12 5.39 -5.71 9.02
N PRO A 13 6.03 -5.26 7.93
CA PRO A 13 7.24 -4.45 7.99
C PRO A 13 7.13 -3.21 8.86
N VAL A 14 6.01 -2.47 8.71
CA VAL A 14 5.79 -1.20 9.43
C VAL A 14 5.40 -1.45 10.89
N GLY A 15 4.60 -2.48 11.17
CA GLY A 15 4.20 -2.79 12.55
C GLY A 15 5.37 -3.28 13.40
N LEU A 16 6.23 -4.15 12.86
CA LEU A 16 7.44 -4.58 13.56
C LEU A 16 8.45 -3.43 13.73
N ALA A 17 8.57 -2.55 12.74
CA ALA A 17 9.37 -1.33 12.87
C ALA A 17 8.82 -0.40 13.96
N ALA A 18 7.49 -0.24 14.06
CA ALA A 18 6.85 0.52 15.13
C ALA A 18 7.20 -0.06 16.52
N ALA A 19 7.16 -1.39 16.65
CA ALA A 19 7.54 -2.03 17.90
C ALA A 19 9.01 -1.78 18.29
N ALA A 20 9.93 -1.86 17.32
CA ALA A 20 11.34 -1.55 17.54
C ALA A 20 11.55 -0.09 17.95
N GLU A 21 10.92 0.86 17.27
CA GLU A 21 10.98 2.30 17.58
C GLU A 21 10.43 2.63 18.98
N LEU A 22 9.37 1.95 19.39
CA LEU A 22 8.78 2.11 20.73
C LEU A 22 9.75 1.59 21.80
N LEU A 23 10.34 0.40 21.60
CA LEU A 23 11.30 -0.19 22.55
C LEU A 23 12.53 0.68 22.74
N GLU A 24 13.12 1.25 21.68
CA GLU A 24 14.26 2.16 21.80
C GLU A 24 13.97 3.38 22.68
N ARG A 25 12.69 3.77 22.77
CA ARG A 25 12.23 4.89 23.61
C ARG A 25 11.70 4.47 24.97
N GLY A 26 11.93 3.20 25.35
CA GLY A 26 11.48 2.67 26.64
C GLY A 26 9.97 2.54 26.76
N ILE A 27 9.26 2.41 25.65
CA ILE A 27 7.81 2.22 25.58
C ILE A 27 7.52 0.76 25.26
N GLU A 28 6.70 0.10 26.07
CA GLU A 28 6.32 -1.29 25.84
C GLU A 28 5.31 -1.42 24.69
N PRO A 29 5.66 -2.08 23.57
CA PRO A 29 4.74 -2.39 22.49
C PRO A 29 4.03 -3.72 22.75
N LEU A 30 2.80 -3.85 22.21
CA LEU A 30 2.10 -5.12 22.12
C LEU A 30 1.54 -5.26 20.71
N VAL A 31 2.14 -6.14 19.93
CA VAL A 31 1.80 -6.34 18.52
C VAL A 31 0.82 -7.50 18.39
N PHE A 32 -0.30 -7.28 17.72
CA PHE A 32 -1.26 -8.33 17.37
C PHE A 32 -1.20 -8.60 15.86
N GLU A 33 -0.98 -9.85 15.50
CA GLU A 33 -0.97 -10.34 14.12
C GLU A 33 -2.01 -11.46 13.97
N ARG A 34 -2.89 -11.28 12.99
CA ARG A 34 -3.94 -12.27 12.69
C ARG A 34 -3.37 -13.57 12.12
N GLY A 35 -2.29 -13.47 11.34
CA GLY A 35 -1.59 -14.63 10.77
C GLY A 35 -0.74 -15.37 11.81
N GLU A 36 -0.32 -16.57 11.43
CA GLU A 36 0.47 -17.47 12.30
C GLU A 36 1.96 -17.08 12.38
N GLN A 37 2.40 -16.08 11.62
CA GLN A 37 3.79 -15.65 11.57
C GLN A 37 3.95 -14.19 11.12
N ALA A 38 5.11 -13.63 11.40
CA ALA A 38 5.48 -12.30 10.93
C ALA A 38 5.46 -12.23 9.39
N GLY A 39 4.92 -11.13 8.86
CA GLY A 39 4.80 -10.94 7.43
C GLY A 39 3.77 -11.84 6.75
N ALA A 40 2.70 -12.27 7.44
CA ALA A 40 1.69 -13.17 6.87
C ALA A 40 1.09 -12.66 5.54
N ALA A 41 0.88 -11.35 5.39
CA ALA A 41 0.46 -10.76 4.13
C ALA A 41 1.57 -10.83 3.06
N VAL A 42 2.84 -10.61 3.45
CA VAL A 42 4.01 -10.71 2.56
C VAL A 42 4.17 -12.14 2.05
N ALA A 43 3.90 -13.14 2.89
CA ALA A 43 3.95 -14.55 2.51
C ALA A 43 2.97 -14.91 1.38
N GLN A 44 1.87 -14.17 1.20
CA GLN A 44 0.90 -14.42 0.13
C GLN A 44 1.40 -13.99 -1.27
N TRP A 45 2.38 -13.09 -1.32
CA TRP A 45 3.07 -12.68 -2.54
C TRP A 45 4.59 -12.96 -2.48
N HIS A 46 4.96 -14.00 -1.76
CA HIS A 46 6.33 -14.40 -1.46
C HIS A 46 7.26 -14.50 -2.70
N HIS A 47 6.71 -14.87 -3.85
CA HIS A 47 7.43 -15.03 -5.13
C HIS A 47 7.76 -13.71 -5.83
N VAL A 48 7.10 -12.60 -5.46
CA VAL A 48 7.29 -11.31 -6.10
C VAL A 48 8.60 -10.67 -5.61
N ARG A 49 9.45 -10.26 -6.55
CA ARG A 49 10.68 -9.52 -6.26
C ARG A 49 10.37 -8.05 -6.05
N LEU A 50 10.90 -7.47 -4.98
CA LEU A 50 10.73 -6.05 -4.67
C LEU A 50 11.64 -5.20 -5.56
N PHE A 51 11.26 -3.94 -5.72
CA PHE A 51 12.05 -2.93 -6.44
C PHE A 51 13.01 -2.18 -5.51
N SER A 52 12.76 -2.25 -4.20
CA SER A 52 13.61 -1.67 -3.16
C SER A 52 14.71 -2.63 -2.77
N GLN A 53 15.90 -2.08 -2.55
CA GLN A 53 17.05 -2.81 -2.03
C GLN A 53 16.89 -3.11 -0.53
N TRP A 54 17.65 -4.08 -0.04
CA TRP A 54 17.68 -4.38 1.39
C TRP A 54 17.96 -3.16 2.28
N SER A 55 18.80 -2.22 1.81
CA SER A 55 19.11 -0.97 2.52
C SER A 55 17.88 -0.09 2.76
N GLU A 56 16.86 -0.22 1.92
CA GLU A 56 15.59 0.53 1.98
C GLU A 56 14.48 -0.23 2.72
N LEU A 57 14.70 -1.53 2.94
CA LEU A 57 13.69 -2.46 3.47
C LEU A 57 13.90 -2.83 4.93
N VAL A 58 14.99 -2.38 5.53
CA VAL A 58 15.32 -2.58 6.95
C VAL A 58 15.16 -1.26 7.69
N ALA A 59 14.22 -1.20 8.63
CA ALA A 59 14.02 -0.03 9.47
C ALA A 59 15.24 0.18 10.38
N PRO A 60 15.73 1.42 10.58
CA PRO A 60 16.94 1.69 11.37
C PRO A 60 16.88 1.12 12.79
N ALA A 61 15.80 1.35 13.53
CA ALA A 61 15.63 0.82 14.89
C ALA A 61 15.61 -0.72 14.92
N ALA A 62 14.96 -1.34 13.93
CA ALA A 62 14.92 -2.80 13.80
C ALA A 62 16.30 -3.38 13.49
N GLY A 63 17.09 -2.69 12.65
CA GLY A 63 18.48 -3.07 12.40
C GLY A 63 19.32 -3.04 13.68
N ARG A 64 19.22 -1.98 14.47
CA ARG A 64 19.91 -1.88 15.78
C ARG A 64 19.46 -2.94 16.77
N LEU A 65 18.16 -3.27 16.81
CA LEU A 65 17.62 -4.32 17.65
C LEU A 65 18.15 -5.71 17.28
N LEU A 66 18.38 -5.97 16.00
CA LEU A 66 18.92 -7.24 15.49
C LEU A 66 20.46 -7.35 15.59
N GLU A 67 21.19 -6.24 15.67
CA GLU A 67 22.66 -6.23 15.67
C GLU A 67 23.28 -7.13 16.75
N PRO A 68 22.81 -7.14 18.02
CA PRO A 68 23.36 -8.00 19.07
C PRO A 68 23.19 -9.51 18.80
N THR A 69 22.26 -9.89 17.94
CA THR A 69 22.02 -11.30 17.57
C THR A 69 23.04 -11.84 16.56
N GLY A 70 23.91 -10.98 16.03
CA GLY A 70 24.80 -11.31 14.91
C GLY A 70 24.11 -11.28 13.54
N TRP A 71 22.88 -10.78 13.48
CA TRP A 71 22.18 -10.62 12.21
C TRP A 71 22.90 -9.60 11.31
N THR A 72 23.03 -9.96 10.04
CA THR A 72 23.63 -9.08 9.03
C THR A 72 22.62 -8.83 7.90
N ARG A 73 22.51 -7.56 7.51
CA ARG A 73 21.64 -7.18 6.40
C ARG A 73 22.16 -7.79 5.09
N PRO A 74 21.31 -8.54 4.34
CA PRO A 74 21.67 -9.00 3.02
C PRO A 74 21.80 -7.84 2.02
N ASP A 75 22.35 -8.13 0.83
CA ASP A 75 22.44 -7.18 -0.28
C ASP A 75 21.48 -7.51 -1.42
N GLY A 76 21.27 -6.54 -2.32
CA GLY A 76 20.45 -6.69 -3.51
C GLY A 76 18.95 -6.49 -3.29
N TYR A 77 18.14 -7.08 -4.16
CA TYR A 77 16.68 -6.93 -4.19
C TYR A 77 16.02 -8.24 -3.76
N PRO A 78 15.38 -8.29 -2.59
CA PRO A 78 14.73 -9.52 -2.11
C PRO A 78 13.42 -9.82 -2.83
N THR A 79 13.02 -11.09 -2.76
CA THR A 79 11.63 -11.49 -2.92
C THR A 79 10.86 -11.25 -1.62
N GLY A 80 9.53 -11.35 -1.68
CA GLY A 80 8.69 -11.31 -0.48
C GLY A 80 9.07 -12.39 0.54
N GLU A 81 9.39 -13.62 0.08
CA GLU A 81 9.85 -14.71 0.96
C GLU A 81 11.20 -14.39 1.62
N GLU A 82 12.16 -13.89 0.85
CA GLU A 82 13.46 -13.50 1.40
C GLU A 82 13.30 -12.41 2.46
N TRP A 83 12.46 -11.40 2.20
CA TRP A 83 12.17 -10.33 3.15
C TRP A 83 11.51 -10.85 4.43
N ALA A 84 10.49 -11.69 4.29
CA ALA A 84 9.82 -12.29 5.45
C ALA A 84 10.77 -13.18 6.25
N ARG A 85 11.49 -14.09 5.59
CA ARG A 85 12.33 -15.10 6.23
C ARG A 85 13.61 -14.52 6.84
N LEU A 86 14.28 -13.61 6.12
CA LEU A 86 15.61 -13.10 6.52
C LEU A 86 15.54 -11.87 7.41
N TYR A 87 14.39 -11.19 7.51
CA TYR A 87 14.26 -9.98 8.30
C TYR A 87 13.03 -9.96 9.22
N LEU A 88 11.80 -10.14 8.69
CA LEU A 88 10.60 -9.95 9.51
C LEU A 88 10.48 -11.03 10.60
N ARG A 89 10.73 -12.29 10.28
CA ARG A 89 10.69 -13.39 11.26
C ARG A 89 11.79 -13.29 12.32
N PRO A 90 13.06 -13.02 11.98
CA PRO A 90 14.09 -12.71 12.98
C PRO A 90 13.76 -11.54 13.89
N LEU A 91 13.22 -10.45 13.32
CA LEU A 91 12.81 -9.28 14.09
C LEU A 91 11.68 -9.61 15.07
N ALA A 92 10.67 -10.36 14.63
CA ALA A 92 9.60 -10.79 15.49
C ALA A 92 10.07 -11.75 16.60
N ALA A 93 11.04 -12.60 16.30
CA ALA A 93 11.65 -13.49 17.31
C ALA A 93 12.40 -12.68 18.39
N GLU A 94 13.10 -11.61 18.00
CA GLU A 94 13.79 -10.74 18.97
C GLU A 94 12.78 -9.91 19.81
N LEU A 95 11.66 -9.51 19.23
CA LEU A 95 10.57 -8.89 19.97
C LEU A 95 9.87 -9.85 20.96
N GLY A 96 9.95 -11.16 20.72
CA GLY A 96 9.47 -12.21 21.60
C GLY A 96 7.98 -12.14 21.91
N GLU A 97 7.61 -12.27 23.18
CA GLU A 97 6.21 -12.29 23.66
C GLU A 97 5.42 -10.99 23.39
N ARG A 98 6.10 -9.93 22.96
CA ARG A 98 5.46 -8.69 22.51
C ARG A 98 4.71 -8.85 21.21
N VAL A 99 4.99 -9.90 20.43
CA VAL A 99 4.28 -10.21 19.19
C VAL A 99 3.40 -11.43 19.41
N ARG A 100 2.09 -11.25 19.29
CA ARG A 100 1.08 -12.31 19.44
C ARG A 100 0.49 -12.63 18.09
N PHE A 101 0.82 -13.81 17.60
CA PHE A 101 0.28 -14.39 16.38
C PHE A 101 -1.07 -15.06 16.60
N GLY A 102 -1.81 -15.37 15.50
CA GLY A 102 -3.13 -15.94 15.57
C GLY A 102 -4.14 -15.07 16.31
N THR A 103 -3.89 -13.77 16.40
CA THR A 103 -4.70 -12.84 17.18
C THR A 103 -5.18 -11.68 16.30
N GLU A 104 -6.47 -11.66 16.04
CA GLU A 104 -7.11 -10.60 15.24
C GLU A 104 -7.62 -9.48 16.14
N VAL A 105 -7.33 -8.24 15.80
CA VAL A 105 -8.00 -7.08 16.40
C VAL A 105 -9.32 -6.86 15.68
N ILE A 106 -10.42 -6.93 16.41
CA ILE A 106 -11.79 -6.86 15.89
C ILE A 106 -12.54 -5.58 16.26
N GLY A 107 -11.98 -4.76 17.14
CA GLY A 107 -12.56 -3.48 17.53
C GLY A 107 -11.65 -2.66 18.43
N ALA A 108 -11.82 -1.34 18.40
CA ALA A 108 -11.17 -0.43 19.32
C ALA A 108 -12.09 0.73 19.70
N ALA A 109 -12.03 1.15 20.98
CA ALA A 109 -12.81 2.25 21.50
C ALA A 109 -12.10 2.94 22.66
N ARG A 110 -12.56 4.11 23.11
CA ARG A 110 -12.20 4.63 24.43
C ARG A 110 -12.89 3.82 25.53
N ARG A 111 -12.16 3.49 26.56
CA ARG A 111 -12.70 2.66 27.64
C ARG A 111 -13.94 3.30 28.28
N GLY A 112 -15.07 2.60 28.19
CA GLY A 112 -16.34 3.04 28.74
C GLY A 112 -16.97 4.28 28.08
N ARG A 113 -16.54 4.63 26.87
CA ARG A 113 -17.06 5.76 26.09
C ARG A 113 -17.35 5.31 24.66
N ASP A 114 -18.58 5.34 24.26
CA ASP A 114 -18.92 5.23 22.85
C ASP A 114 -18.48 6.49 22.07
N ARG A 115 -18.60 6.46 20.75
CA ARG A 115 -18.10 7.53 19.88
C ARG A 115 -18.71 8.91 20.15
N VAL A 116 -19.98 8.97 20.66
CA VAL A 116 -20.72 10.22 20.88
C VAL A 116 -20.33 10.92 22.19
N VAL A 117 -19.81 10.18 23.17
CA VAL A 117 -19.52 10.71 24.51
C VAL A 117 -18.24 11.54 24.51
N ASP A 118 -18.33 12.82 24.85
CA ASP A 118 -17.18 13.74 25.00
C ASP A 118 -16.59 13.71 26.41
N ALA A 119 -17.45 13.65 27.44
CA ALA A 119 -17.03 13.76 28.84
C ALA A 119 -15.96 12.73 29.21
N GLY A 120 -14.79 13.20 29.62
CA GLY A 120 -13.66 12.37 30.05
C GLY A 120 -12.99 11.54 28.96
N ARG A 121 -13.40 11.68 27.68
CA ARG A 121 -12.89 10.85 26.59
C ARG A 121 -11.36 10.95 26.44
N GLY A 122 -10.78 12.12 26.50
CA GLY A 122 -9.35 12.33 26.31
C GLY A 122 -8.46 11.78 27.43
N SER A 123 -9.02 11.53 28.62
CA SER A 123 -8.29 10.97 29.77
C SER A 123 -8.40 9.45 29.92
N GLU A 124 -9.38 8.82 29.27
CA GLU A 124 -9.55 7.37 29.34
C GLU A 124 -8.54 6.66 28.41
N PRO A 125 -8.01 5.50 28.80
CA PRO A 125 -7.21 4.67 27.92
C PRO A 125 -8.09 4.07 26.79
N LEU A 126 -7.45 3.47 25.81
CA LEU A 126 -8.12 2.70 24.78
C LEU A 126 -8.47 1.30 25.30
N THR A 127 -9.57 0.76 24.81
CA THR A 127 -9.90 -0.66 24.88
C THR A 127 -9.79 -1.24 23.48
N VAL A 128 -8.96 -2.26 23.30
CA VAL A 128 -8.78 -2.99 22.06
C VAL A 128 -9.41 -4.38 22.23
N HIS A 129 -10.35 -4.72 21.37
CA HIS A 129 -10.95 -6.05 21.34
C HIS A 129 -10.15 -6.94 20.40
N ILE A 130 -9.76 -8.09 20.90
CA ILE A 130 -9.02 -9.11 20.15
C ILE A 130 -9.80 -10.41 20.11
N ARG A 131 -9.59 -11.19 19.07
CA ARG A 131 -10.07 -12.56 18.93
C ARG A 131 -8.89 -13.47 18.61
N GLU A 132 -8.69 -14.47 19.47
CA GLU A 132 -7.68 -15.50 19.31
C GLU A 132 -8.12 -16.55 18.27
N SER A 133 -7.20 -17.36 17.77
CA SER A 133 -7.48 -18.39 16.74
C SER A 133 -8.50 -19.44 17.17
N ASP A 134 -8.66 -19.68 18.46
CA ASP A 134 -9.68 -20.57 19.03
C ASP A 134 -11.07 -19.91 19.14
N GLY A 135 -11.21 -18.65 18.71
CA GLY A 135 -12.44 -17.87 18.80
C GLY A 135 -12.63 -17.13 20.12
N THR A 136 -11.71 -17.28 21.10
CA THR A 136 -11.79 -16.58 22.38
C THR A 136 -11.62 -15.09 22.19
N GLU A 137 -12.55 -14.28 22.72
CA GLU A 137 -12.48 -12.83 22.67
C GLU A 137 -11.99 -12.26 24.00
N ARG A 138 -11.12 -11.26 23.91
CA ARG A 138 -10.57 -10.55 25.08
C ARG A 138 -10.52 -9.05 24.84
N ARG A 139 -10.40 -8.31 25.93
CA ARG A 139 -10.17 -6.86 25.94
C ARG A 139 -8.78 -6.56 26.45
N VAL A 140 -8.06 -5.73 25.73
CA VAL A 140 -6.74 -5.24 26.12
C VAL A 140 -6.82 -3.73 26.33
N THR A 141 -6.30 -3.25 27.45
CA THR A 141 -6.19 -1.80 27.70
C THR A 141 -4.88 -1.29 27.12
N ALA A 142 -4.94 -0.18 26.38
CA ALA A 142 -3.80 0.42 25.74
C ALA A 142 -3.78 1.95 25.95
N ARG A 143 -2.57 2.52 26.01
CA ARG A 143 -2.44 3.99 26.05
C ARG A 143 -2.51 4.63 24.66
N ALA A 144 -2.14 3.89 23.62
CA ALA A 144 -2.18 4.31 22.23
C ALA A 144 -2.36 3.09 21.30
N LEU A 145 -2.78 3.36 20.06
CA LEU A 145 -3.00 2.37 19.01
C LEU A 145 -2.33 2.83 17.72
N VAL A 146 -1.51 1.96 17.14
CA VAL A 146 -0.92 2.14 15.80
C VAL A 146 -1.46 1.04 14.88
N ASP A 147 -2.34 1.41 13.93
CA ASP A 147 -2.83 0.49 12.92
C ASP A 147 -1.86 0.43 11.74
N ALA A 148 -1.03 -0.62 11.73
CA ALA A 148 -0.11 -0.97 10.65
C ALA A 148 -0.55 -2.25 9.91
N SER A 149 -1.85 -2.59 9.94
CA SER A 149 -2.41 -3.82 9.38
C SER A 149 -2.43 -3.86 7.84
N GLY A 150 -2.08 -2.76 7.18
CA GLY A 150 -2.00 -2.67 5.72
C GLY A 150 -3.37 -2.70 5.03
N THR A 151 -3.34 -3.02 3.72
CA THR A 151 -4.54 -3.01 2.86
C THR A 151 -4.74 -4.34 2.09
N TRP A 152 -3.86 -5.30 2.30
CA TRP A 152 -3.80 -6.54 1.49
C TRP A 152 -5.11 -7.34 1.44
N THR A 153 -5.93 -7.27 2.46
CA THR A 153 -7.20 -8.00 2.56
C THR A 153 -8.36 -7.34 1.84
N GLY A 154 -8.18 -6.13 1.33
CA GLY A 154 -9.18 -5.35 0.62
C GLY A 154 -8.81 -5.09 -0.85
N PRO A 155 -8.70 -6.10 -1.73
CA PRO A 155 -8.44 -5.84 -3.14
C PRO A 155 -9.57 -5.03 -3.76
N ASN A 156 -9.23 -4.14 -4.68
CA ASN A 156 -10.22 -3.46 -5.48
C ASN A 156 -10.89 -4.45 -6.44
N PRO A 157 -12.20 -4.36 -6.65
CA PRO A 157 -12.90 -5.21 -7.59
C PRO A 157 -12.54 -4.89 -9.05
N LEU A 158 -13.03 -5.71 -9.97
CA LEU A 158 -12.82 -5.57 -11.41
C LEU A 158 -13.61 -4.39 -12.00
N GLY A 159 -14.75 -4.06 -11.42
CA GLY A 159 -15.64 -3.03 -11.94
C GLY A 159 -14.97 -1.66 -12.10
N GLY A 160 -15.21 -1.00 -13.22
CA GLY A 160 -14.58 0.25 -13.62
C GLY A 160 -14.90 1.43 -12.71
N ASP A 161 -16.05 1.42 -12.07
CA ASP A 161 -16.55 2.42 -11.12
C ASP A 161 -16.13 2.16 -9.66
N GLY A 162 -15.41 1.06 -9.43
CA GLY A 162 -14.94 0.66 -8.09
C GLY A 162 -15.93 -0.21 -7.32
N LEU A 163 -17.03 -0.61 -7.91
CA LEU A 163 -17.93 -1.67 -7.42
C LEU A 163 -17.54 -3.01 -8.07
N PRO A 164 -17.93 -4.16 -7.49
CA PRO A 164 -17.83 -5.42 -8.22
C PRO A 164 -18.66 -5.35 -9.51
N ALA A 165 -18.08 -5.77 -10.63
CA ALA A 165 -18.81 -5.89 -11.87
C ALA A 165 -19.98 -6.89 -11.71
N LEU A 166 -21.04 -6.71 -12.47
CA LEU A 166 -22.17 -7.64 -12.45
C LEU A 166 -21.67 -9.04 -12.84
N GLY A 167 -21.96 -10.05 -12.04
CA GLY A 167 -21.46 -11.42 -12.26
C GLY A 167 -20.03 -11.71 -11.80
N GLU A 168 -19.25 -10.71 -11.37
CA GLU A 168 -17.88 -10.91 -10.87
C GLU A 168 -17.80 -11.94 -9.73
N ARG A 169 -18.73 -11.83 -8.76
CA ARG A 169 -18.78 -12.78 -7.63
C ARG A 169 -19.16 -14.19 -8.06
N ALA A 170 -19.99 -14.34 -9.07
CA ALA A 170 -20.37 -15.64 -9.61
C ALA A 170 -19.22 -16.32 -10.39
N ALA A 171 -18.27 -15.54 -10.88
CA ALA A 171 -17.08 -15.98 -11.61
C ALA A 171 -15.82 -16.01 -10.73
N ALA A 172 -15.95 -15.95 -9.40
CA ALA A 172 -14.83 -15.79 -8.46
C ALA A 172 -13.77 -16.90 -8.56
N ASP A 173 -14.14 -18.12 -8.97
CA ASP A 173 -13.23 -19.23 -9.21
C ASP A 173 -12.25 -18.99 -10.37
N ARG A 174 -12.59 -18.05 -11.27
CA ARG A 174 -11.78 -17.66 -12.44
C ARG A 174 -11.18 -16.28 -12.35
N ILE A 175 -11.36 -15.59 -11.23
CA ILE A 175 -10.84 -14.25 -11.01
C ILE A 175 -9.83 -14.28 -9.88
N ALA A 176 -8.58 -13.87 -10.17
CA ALA A 176 -7.53 -13.75 -9.17
C ALA A 176 -7.23 -12.26 -8.92
N TYR A 177 -6.99 -11.90 -7.64
CA TYR A 177 -6.68 -10.53 -7.22
C TYR A 177 -5.21 -10.36 -6.80
N GLN A 178 -4.37 -11.31 -7.18
CA GLN A 178 -2.95 -11.35 -6.82
C GLN A 178 -2.11 -11.66 -8.06
N VAL A 179 -0.84 -11.26 -8.02
CA VAL A 179 0.13 -11.68 -9.05
C VAL A 179 0.27 -13.20 -8.99
N PRO A 180 0.05 -13.94 -10.10
CA PRO A 180 0.15 -15.38 -10.10
C PRO A 180 1.55 -15.88 -9.77
N ASN A 181 1.67 -16.87 -8.89
CA ASN A 181 2.92 -17.56 -8.62
C ASN A 181 3.16 -18.67 -9.67
N LEU A 182 3.76 -18.32 -10.80
CA LEU A 182 3.99 -19.29 -11.88
C LEU A 182 5.15 -20.28 -11.61
N ALA A 183 5.84 -20.15 -10.48
CA ALA A 183 6.76 -21.19 -10.00
C ALA A 183 5.99 -22.40 -9.45
N ASP A 184 4.76 -22.18 -8.96
CA ASP A 184 3.85 -23.23 -8.54
C ASP A 184 3.29 -23.95 -9.80
N PRO A 185 3.46 -25.29 -9.92
CA PRO A 185 2.98 -26.03 -11.09
C PRO A 185 1.45 -25.98 -11.27
N GLU A 186 0.66 -25.96 -10.20
CA GLU A 186 -0.80 -25.90 -10.27
C GLU A 186 -1.26 -24.52 -10.78
N VAL A 187 -0.68 -23.46 -10.23
CA VAL A 187 -0.96 -22.10 -10.68
C VAL A 187 -0.54 -21.90 -12.13
N ARG A 188 0.65 -22.41 -12.50
CA ARG A 188 1.10 -22.36 -13.90
C ARG A 188 0.17 -23.11 -14.85
N ALA A 189 -0.30 -24.31 -14.47
CA ALA A 189 -1.24 -25.09 -15.27
C ALA A 189 -2.58 -24.38 -15.47
N ARG A 190 -3.03 -23.59 -14.50
CA ARG A 190 -4.25 -22.77 -14.59
C ARG A 190 -4.19 -21.79 -15.76
N TYR A 191 -3.01 -21.23 -16.07
CA TYR A 191 -2.86 -20.19 -17.09
C TYR A 191 -2.25 -20.69 -18.41
N ALA A 192 -1.62 -21.85 -18.43
CA ALA A 192 -0.93 -22.38 -19.61
C ALA A 192 -1.89 -22.58 -20.79
N GLY A 193 -1.57 -21.99 -21.95
CA GLY A 193 -2.38 -22.07 -23.17
C GLY A 193 -3.75 -21.39 -23.08
N LYS A 194 -3.99 -20.60 -22.06
CA LYS A 194 -5.25 -19.88 -21.82
C LYS A 194 -5.24 -18.47 -22.40
N HIS A 195 -6.45 -17.91 -22.57
CA HIS A 195 -6.64 -16.48 -22.79
C HIS A 195 -6.92 -15.79 -21.47
N VAL A 196 -6.00 -14.98 -21.02
CA VAL A 196 -6.04 -14.29 -19.73
C VAL A 196 -6.28 -12.80 -19.93
N ALA A 197 -7.28 -12.26 -19.25
CA ALA A 197 -7.48 -10.82 -19.13
C ALA A 197 -6.77 -10.30 -17.88
N ILE A 198 -5.92 -9.27 -18.03
CA ILE A 198 -5.26 -8.60 -16.91
C ILE A 198 -5.84 -7.19 -16.78
N ALA A 199 -6.47 -6.88 -15.64
CA ALA A 199 -7.00 -5.55 -15.36
C ALA A 199 -6.07 -4.81 -14.39
N GLY A 200 -5.68 -3.59 -14.77
CA GLY A 200 -4.82 -2.71 -13.98
C GLY A 200 -3.63 -2.17 -14.75
N SER A 201 -3.09 -1.04 -14.27
CA SER A 201 -1.97 -0.33 -14.92
C SER A 201 -0.75 -0.16 -14.00
N GLY A 202 -0.80 -0.67 -12.78
CA GLY A 202 0.30 -0.59 -11.81
C GLY A 202 1.35 -1.66 -12.01
N HIS A 203 2.44 -1.59 -11.23
CA HIS A 203 3.58 -2.51 -11.33
C HIS A 203 3.20 -3.98 -11.11
N SER A 204 2.21 -4.27 -10.26
CA SER A 204 1.69 -5.64 -10.09
C SER A 204 1.12 -6.19 -11.40
N ALA A 205 0.38 -5.35 -12.17
CA ALA A 205 -0.14 -5.75 -13.47
C ALA A 205 0.99 -5.98 -14.48
N LEU A 206 2.02 -5.11 -14.50
CA LEU A 206 3.19 -5.31 -15.37
C LEU A 206 3.98 -6.57 -14.99
N THR A 207 4.10 -6.87 -13.69
CA THR A 207 4.74 -8.10 -13.19
C THR A 207 4.00 -9.34 -13.68
N ALA A 208 2.67 -9.38 -13.52
CA ALA A 208 1.85 -10.49 -13.99
C ALA A 208 1.90 -10.62 -15.53
N LEU A 209 1.83 -9.49 -16.23
CA LEU A 209 1.89 -9.43 -17.70
C LEU A 209 3.19 -10.06 -18.22
N VAL A 210 4.34 -9.61 -17.72
CA VAL A 210 5.64 -10.13 -18.14
C VAL A 210 5.77 -11.62 -17.82
N ALA A 211 5.39 -12.03 -16.60
CA ALA A 211 5.49 -13.43 -16.18
C ALA A 211 4.60 -14.35 -17.02
N LEU A 212 3.37 -13.94 -17.37
CA LEU A 212 2.45 -14.74 -18.19
C LEU A 212 2.86 -14.78 -19.65
N VAL A 213 3.41 -13.69 -20.20
CA VAL A 213 3.98 -13.68 -21.56
C VAL A 213 5.09 -14.70 -21.71
N GLU A 214 5.98 -14.80 -20.73
CA GLU A 214 7.09 -15.77 -20.71
C GLU A 214 6.61 -17.24 -20.68
N GLN A 215 5.36 -17.49 -20.28
CA GLN A 215 4.71 -18.81 -20.35
C GLN A 215 3.95 -19.03 -21.67
N GLY A 216 4.03 -18.11 -22.64
CA GLY A 216 3.29 -18.22 -23.89
C GLY A 216 1.77 -18.05 -23.74
N THR A 217 1.31 -17.38 -22.70
CA THR A 217 -0.11 -17.11 -22.44
C THR A 217 -0.62 -16.00 -23.35
N ARG A 218 -1.81 -16.17 -23.97
CA ARG A 218 -2.48 -15.11 -24.72
C ARG A 218 -3.05 -14.07 -23.74
N ILE A 219 -2.68 -12.80 -23.88
CA ILE A 219 -3.04 -11.75 -22.92
C ILE A 219 -3.88 -10.66 -23.57
N SER A 220 -5.01 -10.31 -22.92
CA SER A 220 -5.73 -9.05 -23.13
C SER A 220 -5.52 -8.16 -21.91
N TRP A 221 -4.84 -7.05 -22.09
CA TRP A 221 -4.52 -6.10 -21.04
C TRP A 221 -5.55 -4.99 -20.98
N ILE A 222 -6.40 -4.98 -19.96
CA ILE A 222 -7.53 -4.05 -19.80
C ILE A 222 -7.08 -2.80 -19.06
N LEU A 223 -7.28 -1.66 -19.69
CA LEU A 223 -6.98 -0.34 -19.16
C LEU A 223 -8.24 0.54 -19.21
N ARG A 224 -8.57 1.15 -18.07
CA ARG A 224 -9.71 2.08 -17.98
C ARG A 224 -9.50 3.35 -18.80
N ARG A 225 -8.25 3.82 -18.90
CA ARG A 225 -7.88 4.99 -19.70
C ARG A 225 -7.97 4.71 -21.21
N GLY A 226 -8.19 5.75 -21.99
CA GLY A 226 -8.32 5.65 -23.45
C GLY A 226 -7.03 5.32 -24.19
N GLU A 227 -5.87 5.37 -23.52
CA GLU A 227 -4.56 5.11 -24.11
C GLU A 227 -3.64 4.36 -23.15
N VAL A 228 -2.59 3.74 -23.69
CA VAL A 228 -1.57 3.07 -22.89
C VAL A 228 -0.70 4.09 -22.14
N GLY A 229 -0.42 5.24 -22.75
CA GLY A 229 0.31 6.36 -22.12
C GLY A 229 1.61 5.95 -21.42
N ASN A 230 1.84 6.55 -20.25
CA ASN A 230 3.07 6.38 -19.46
C ASN A 230 3.03 5.21 -18.46
N VAL A 231 2.19 4.18 -18.69
CA VAL A 231 2.06 3.04 -17.76
C VAL A 231 3.35 2.24 -17.56
N PHE A 232 4.30 2.34 -18.48
CA PHE A 232 5.57 1.62 -18.40
C PHE A 232 6.62 2.29 -17.49
N GLY A 233 6.31 3.45 -16.88
CA GLY A 233 7.23 4.18 -16.01
C GLY A 233 8.35 4.90 -16.74
N GLY A 234 9.39 5.29 -16.00
CA GLY A 234 10.51 6.09 -16.49
C GLY A 234 11.55 5.34 -17.34
N GLY A 235 11.42 4.01 -17.50
CA GLY A 235 12.39 3.21 -18.24
C GLY A 235 13.79 3.31 -17.67
N GLU A 236 14.78 3.64 -18.51
CA GLU A 236 16.19 3.81 -18.07
C GLU A 236 16.41 5.04 -17.17
N ALA A 237 15.52 6.03 -17.23
CA ALA A 237 15.55 7.20 -16.37
C ALA A 237 14.83 6.98 -15.02
N ASP A 238 14.27 5.79 -14.79
CA ASP A 238 13.63 5.47 -13.53
C ASP A 238 14.66 5.32 -12.41
N GLN A 239 14.53 6.09 -11.35
CA GLN A 239 15.45 6.07 -10.21
C GLN A 239 15.39 4.78 -9.38
N LEU A 240 14.39 3.94 -9.61
CA LEU A 240 14.38 2.54 -9.17
C LEU A 240 14.71 1.63 -10.37
N PRO A 241 15.98 1.24 -10.59
CA PRO A 241 16.39 0.54 -11.80
C PRO A 241 15.62 -0.76 -12.09
N ALA A 242 15.29 -1.51 -11.04
CA ALA A 242 14.51 -2.75 -11.14
C ALA A 242 13.08 -2.48 -11.62
N ARG A 243 12.48 -1.34 -11.22
CA ARG A 243 11.17 -0.90 -11.67
C ARG A 243 11.19 -0.45 -13.13
N GLY A 244 12.20 0.33 -13.51
CA GLY A 244 12.40 0.74 -14.90
C GLY A 244 12.58 -0.45 -15.85
N ALA A 245 13.38 -1.43 -15.46
CA ALA A 245 13.59 -2.65 -16.21
C ALA A 245 12.31 -3.47 -16.43
N LEU A 246 11.43 -3.56 -15.42
CA LEU A 246 10.12 -4.20 -15.55
C LEU A 246 9.26 -3.46 -16.60
N GLY A 247 9.20 -2.13 -16.53
CA GLY A 247 8.45 -1.32 -17.48
C GLY A 247 8.93 -1.50 -18.92
N LEU A 248 10.25 -1.56 -19.15
CA LEU A 248 10.83 -1.82 -20.48
C LEU A 248 10.46 -3.20 -21.01
N ARG A 249 10.49 -4.26 -20.19
CA ARG A 249 10.08 -5.61 -20.58
C ARG A 249 8.59 -5.66 -20.96
N ALA A 250 7.72 -5.05 -20.16
CA ALA A 250 6.30 -4.97 -20.45
C ALA A 250 6.00 -4.19 -21.74
N LYS A 251 6.74 -3.09 -21.96
CA LYS A 251 6.65 -2.28 -23.20
C LYS A 251 7.07 -3.09 -24.43
N GLN A 252 8.14 -3.87 -24.31
CA GLN A 252 8.61 -4.75 -25.38
C GLN A 252 7.56 -5.82 -25.71
N ALA A 253 7.01 -6.51 -24.71
CA ALA A 253 5.96 -7.52 -24.90
C ALA A 253 4.72 -6.96 -25.61
N ALA A 254 4.33 -5.72 -25.29
CA ALA A 254 3.22 -5.05 -25.96
C ALA A 254 3.56 -4.71 -27.44
N ARG A 255 4.79 -4.26 -27.71
CA ARG A 255 5.26 -3.96 -29.08
C ARG A 255 5.36 -5.19 -29.97
N ASP A 256 5.79 -6.31 -29.41
CA ASP A 256 5.96 -7.58 -30.14
C ASP A 256 4.60 -8.27 -30.42
N GLY A 257 3.48 -7.65 -30.05
CA GLY A 257 2.14 -8.19 -30.26
C GLY A 257 1.77 -9.37 -29.37
N GLN A 258 2.59 -9.66 -28.35
CA GLN A 258 2.33 -10.72 -27.37
C GLN A 258 1.18 -10.35 -26.40
N VAL A 259 0.91 -9.07 -26.27
CA VAL A 259 -0.12 -8.51 -25.40
C VAL A 259 -1.03 -7.59 -26.24
N ARG A 260 -2.34 -7.87 -26.21
CA ARG A 260 -3.34 -6.97 -26.78
C ARG A 260 -3.80 -5.99 -25.70
N ALA A 261 -3.42 -4.73 -25.81
CA ALA A 261 -3.98 -3.67 -24.97
C ALA A 261 -5.42 -3.36 -25.38
N VAL A 262 -6.32 -3.31 -24.40
CA VAL A 262 -7.73 -2.96 -24.55
C VAL A 262 -7.94 -1.71 -23.69
N THR A 263 -7.90 -0.56 -24.31
CA THR A 263 -7.97 0.76 -23.66
C THR A 263 -9.41 1.30 -23.63
N GLY A 264 -9.71 2.21 -22.71
CA GLY A 264 -11.06 2.77 -22.54
C GLY A 264 -12.09 1.76 -22.00
N PHE A 265 -11.65 0.59 -21.55
CA PHE A 265 -12.52 -0.51 -21.16
C PHE A 265 -12.78 -0.47 -19.65
N ARG A 266 -13.91 0.10 -19.24
CA ARG A 266 -14.40 0.09 -17.87
C ARG A 266 -15.35 -1.08 -17.71
N THR A 267 -14.89 -2.15 -17.05
CA THR A 267 -15.70 -3.36 -16.90
C THR A 267 -16.96 -3.06 -16.08
N GLU A 268 -18.13 -3.35 -16.63
CA GLU A 268 -19.44 -3.26 -15.98
C GLU A 268 -19.98 -4.65 -15.60
N ALA A 269 -19.73 -5.66 -16.47
CA ALA A 269 -20.26 -7.00 -16.25
C ALA A 269 -19.28 -8.10 -16.68
N VAL A 270 -19.47 -9.27 -16.08
CA VAL A 270 -18.80 -10.55 -16.40
C VAL A 270 -19.89 -11.59 -16.63
N GLU A 271 -19.97 -12.11 -17.86
CA GLU A 271 -20.88 -13.18 -18.24
C GLU A 271 -20.11 -14.49 -18.40
N GLN A 272 -20.75 -15.60 -18.07
CA GLN A 272 -20.23 -16.94 -18.35
C GLN A 272 -20.96 -17.52 -19.56
N VAL A 273 -20.26 -17.71 -20.67
CA VAL A 273 -20.83 -18.18 -21.93
C VAL A 273 -19.99 -19.35 -22.48
N GLY A 274 -20.59 -20.51 -22.64
CA GLY A 274 -19.91 -21.66 -23.24
C GLY A 274 -18.65 -22.11 -22.46
N GLY A 275 -18.64 -21.98 -21.14
CA GLY A 275 -17.49 -22.32 -20.31
C GLY A 275 -16.35 -21.30 -20.35
N LYS A 276 -16.55 -20.14 -20.96
CA LYS A 276 -15.62 -18.99 -21.01
C LYS A 276 -16.25 -17.77 -20.36
N LEU A 277 -15.42 -16.79 -20.04
CA LEU A 277 -15.87 -15.48 -19.59
C LEU A 277 -15.97 -14.51 -20.76
N THR A 278 -16.97 -13.66 -20.70
CA THR A 278 -17.09 -12.45 -21.53
C THR A 278 -17.13 -11.25 -20.60
N LEU A 279 -16.16 -10.34 -20.75
CA LEU A 279 -16.17 -9.08 -20.03
C LEU A 279 -16.88 -8.04 -20.88
N ILE A 280 -17.71 -7.22 -20.26
CA ILE A 280 -18.52 -6.19 -20.92
C ILE A 280 -18.16 -4.85 -20.29
N SER A 281 -17.87 -3.86 -21.14
CA SER A 281 -17.59 -2.48 -20.71
C SER A 281 -18.89 -1.69 -20.53
N ASP A 282 -18.79 -0.54 -19.86
CA ASP A 282 -19.87 0.46 -19.71
C ASP A 282 -20.37 1.04 -21.04
N GLN A 283 -19.60 0.87 -22.12
CA GLN A 283 -19.98 1.25 -23.49
C GLN A 283 -20.58 0.09 -24.29
N GLY A 284 -20.69 -1.09 -23.69
CA GLY A 284 -21.20 -2.29 -24.34
C GLY A 284 -20.14 -3.07 -25.16
N ASP A 285 -18.87 -2.65 -25.14
CA ASP A 285 -17.81 -3.42 -25.78
C ASP A 285 -17.64 -4.76 -25.10
N ARG A 286 -17.34 -5.79 -25.88
CA ARG A 286 -17.23 -7.16 -25.39
C ARG A 286 -15.83 -7.72 -25.61
N LEU A 287 -15.23 -8.23 -24.53
CA LEU A 287 -14.02 -9.05 -24.57
C LEU A 287 -14.40 -10.50 -24.31
N GLU A 288 -14.50 -11.25 -25.38
CA GLU A 288 -15.00 -12.63 -25.37
C GLU A 288 -13.89 -13.67 -25.25
N GLN A 289 -14.29 -14.91 -24.98
CA GLN A 289 -13.42 -16.09 -24.95
C GLN A 289 -12.27 -15.99 -23.93
N VAL A 290 -12.49 -15.31 -22.83
CA VAL A 290 -11.53 -15.20 -21.72
C VAL A 290 -11.65 -16.45 -20.83
N ASP A 291 -10.53 -17.07 -20.50
CA ASP A 291 -10.47 -18.21 -19.59
C ASP A 291 -10.37 -17.77 -18.13
N GLU A 292 -9.47 -16.83 -17.87
CA GLU A 292 -9.11 -16.38 -16.52
C GLU A 292 -8.94 -14.86 -16.50
N VAL A 293 -9.22 -14.24 -15.36
CA VAL A 293 -9.03 -12.81 -15.14
C VAL A 293 -8.07 -12.60 -13.97
N VAL A 294 -7.12 -11.69 -14.13
CA VAL A 294 -6.21 -11.25 -13.07
C VAL A 294 -6.44 -9.77 -12.81
N VAL A 295 -6.98 -9.43 -11.65
CA VAL A 295 -7.38 -8.07 -11.26
C VAL A 295 -6.32 -7.47 -10.35
N LEU A 296 -5.56 -6.50 -10.85
CA LEU A 296 -4.46 -5.85 -10.15
C LEU A 296 -4.66 -4.32 -10.11
N THR A 297 -5.82 -3.92 -9.65
CA THR A 297 -6.32 -2.54 -9.63
C THR A 297 -6.06 -1.82 -8.29
N GLY A 298 -5.24 -2.43 -7.42
CA GLY A 298 -4.88 -1.90 -6.10
C GLY A 298 -5.76 -2.42 -4.97
N PHE A 299 -5.66 -1.75 -3.82
CA PHE A 299 -6.27 -2.20 -2.56
C PHE A 299 -6.96 -1.04 -1.83
N ARG A 300 -7.82 -1.39 -0.86
CA ARG A 300 -8.55 -0.45 0.01
C ARG A 300 -8.25 -0.76 1.47
N PRO A 301 -8.21 0.26 2.35
CA PRO A 301 -8.11 0.03 3.78
C PRO A 301 -9.42 -0.55 4.34
N GLU A 302 -9.31 -1.52 5.23
CA GLU A 302 -10.40 -1.98 6.08
C GLU A 302 -10.40 -1.15 7.37
N LEU A 303 -11.46 -0.38 7.61
CA LEU A 303 -11.55 0.60 8.69
C LEU A 303 -12.75 0.37 9.63
N SER A 304 -13.60 -0.63 9.37
CA SER A 304 -14.86 -0.84 10.08
C SER A 304 -14.66 -1.11 11.58
N TRP A 305 -13.60 -1.83 11.95
CA TRP A 305 -13.26 -2.13 13.35
C TRP A 305 -12.81 -0.90 14.16
N LEU A 306 -12.53 0.22 13.50
CA LEU A 306 -12.19 1.51 14.11
C LEU A 306 -13.39 2.45 14.25
N SER A 307 -14.62 1.98 13.98
CA SER A 307 -15.84 2.80 13.92
C SER A 307 -16.13 3.58 15.19
N GLU A 308 -15.71 3.09 16.37
CA GLU A 308 -15.89 3.76 17.66
C GLU A 308 -14.80 4.79 17.99
N LEU A 309 -13.80 4.92 17.14
CA LEU A 309 -12.76 5.94 17.24
C LEU A 309 -13.09 7.14 16.34
N ARG A 310 -12.71 8.32 16.79
CA ARG A 310 -12.93 9.58 16.04
C ARG A 310 -11.80 9.81 15.05
N LEU A 311 -11.80 9.03 13.97
CA LEU A 311 -10.88 9.25 12.86
C LEU A 311 -11.38 10.41 11.99
N GLU A 312 -10.45 11.23 11.54
CA GLU A 312 -10.69 12.26 10.53
C GLU A 312 -9.99 11.84 9.24
N LEU A 313 -10.80 11.38 8.28
CA LEU A 313 -10.32 10.82 7.03
C LEU A 313 -10.87 11.62 5.85
N ASP A 314 -10.02 11.84 4.86
CA ASP A 314 -10.42 12.41 3.58
C ASP A 314 -11.44 11.50 2.88
N ALA A 315 -12.50 12.10 2.37
CA ALA A 315 -13.63 11.36 1.80
C ALA A 315 -13.27 10.62 0.49
N THR A 316 -12.29 11.10 -0.24
CA THR A 316 -11.85 10.53 -1.52
C THR A 316 -10.83 9.43 -1.30
N LEU A 317 -9.78 9.72 -0.54
CA LEU A 317 -8.64 8.83 -0.37
C LEU A 317 -8.79 7.86 0.82
N GLN A 318 -9.66 8.15 1.78
CA GLN A 318 -9.73 7.42 3.05
C GLN A 318 -8.39 7.43 3.82
N ALA A 319 -7.59 8.45 3.60
CA ALA A 319 -6.34 8.75 4.30
C ALA A 319 -6.57 9.83 5.38
N PRO A 320 -5.68 9.96 6.39
CA PRO A 320 -5.76 11.08 7.32
C PRO A 320 -5.85 12.41 6.57
N VAL A 321 -6.77 13.28 6.99
CA VAL A 321 -7.14 14.52 6.25
C VAL A 321 -5.94 15.44 6.01
N ARG A 322 -4.96 15.45 6.94
CA ARG A 322 -3.74 16.27 6.78
C ARG A 322 -2.72 15.64 5.85
N LEU A 323 -2.74 14.31 5.71
CA LEU A 323 -1.87 13.59 4.78
C LEU A 323 -2.44 13.61 3.35
N ALA A 324 -3.75 13.52 3.19
CA ALA A 324 -4.40 13.39 1.90
C ALA A 324 -3.92 14.41 0.84
N PRO A 325 -3.78 15.71 1.11
CA PRO A 325 -3.30 16.68 0.11
C PRO A 325 -1.87 16.43 -0.37
N LEU A 326 -1.06 15.71 0.42
CA LEU A 326 0.34 15.42 0.08
C LEU A 326 0.49 14.18 -0.82
N ILE A 327 -0.54 13.34 -0.86
CA ILE A 327 -0.52 12.04 -1.56
C ILE A 327 -1.63 11.92 -2.62
N ASP A 328 -2.42 12.98 -2.84
CA ASP A 328 -3.53 12.96 -3.78
C ASP A 328 -3.02 12.79 -5.23
N PRO A 329 -3.33 11.68 -5.89
CA PRO A 329 -2.90 11.44 -7.26
C PRO A 329 -3.56 12.38 -8.29
N ASN A 330 -4.62 13.12 -7.91
CA ASN A 330 -5.21 14.17 -8.75
C ASN A 330 -4.42 15.48 -8.70
N ALA A 331 -3.75 15.75 -7.59
CA ALA A 331 -2.99 16.96 -7.39
C ALA A 331 -1.50 16.79 -7.72
N HIS A 332 -0.98 15.57 -7.53
CA HIS A 332 0.44 15.26 -7.69
C HIS A 332 0.64 14.23 -8.81
N SER A 333 1.11 14.68 -9.95
CA SER A 333 1.27 13.85 -11.15
C SER A 333 2.38 12.80 -11.05
N CYS A 334 3.35 12.92 -10.17
CA CYS A 334 4.46 11.97 -10.02
C CYS A 334 5.09 12.14 -8.64
N GLY A 335 4.96 11.15 -7.84
CA GLY A 335 5.79 10.64 -6.76
C GLY A 335 6.74 11.50 -5.95
N THR A 336 6.60 12.79 -5.85
CA THR A 336 7.25 13.58 -4.81
C THR A 336 6.34 13.65 -3.58
N VAL A 337 6.19 12.53 -2.89
CA VAL A 337 5.58 12.57 -1.56
C VAL A 337 6.69 12.95 -0.59
N TYR A 338 6.61 14.15 -0.02
CA TYR A 338 7.54 14.56 1.03
C TYR A 338 7.39 13.64 2.25
N PRO A 339 8.50 13.38 2.98
CA PRO A 339 8.42 12.68 4.25
C PRO A 339 7.41 13.37 5.18
N HIS A 340 6.63 12.58 5.88
CA HIS A 340 5.59 13.05 6.79
C HIS A 340 5.56 12.16 8.04
N GLY A 341 5.05 12.70 9.14
CA GLY A 341 5.08 12.05 10.44
C GLY A 341 3.80 12.25 11.25
N VAL A 342 3.93 12.27 12.55
CA VAL A 342 2.83 12.34 13.50
C VAL A 342 1.85 13.48 13.25
N LYS A 343 2.33 14.62 12.74
CA LYS A 343 1.52 15.80 12.48
C LYS A 343 0.46 15.55 11.39
N GLU A 344 0.86 14.89 10.33
CA GLU A 344 -0.01 14.56 9.19
C GLU A 344 -0.88 13.34 9.47
N LEU A 345 -0.44 12.47 10.39
CA LEU A 345 -1.13 11.23 10.76
C LEU A 345 -2.08 11.37 11.95
N ALA A 346 -2.10 12.54 12.60
CA ALA A 346 -2.93 12.78 13.78
C ALA A 346 -4.42 12.81 13.44
N HIS A 347 -5.21 12.26 14.35
CA HIS A 347 -6.68 12.28 14.33
C HIS A 347 -7.22 13.06 15.54
N PRO A 348 -8.51 13.47 15.53
CA PRO A 348 -9.19 14.00 16.72
C PRO A 348 -9.17 13.02 17.90
N GLU A 349 -9.01 11.73 17.64
CA GLU A 349 -8.80 10.71 18.68
C GLU A 349 -7.34 10.67 19.12
N PRO A 350 -6.99 11.16 20.32
CA PRO A 350 -5.60 11.22 20.76
C PRO A 350 -4.98 9.81 20.90
N GLY A 351 -3.73 9.66 20.44
CA GLY A 351 -2.98 8.41 20.57
C GLY A 351 -3.43 7.30 19.62
N VAL A 352 -4.20 7.63 18.57
CA VAL A 352 -4.58 6.69 17.51
C VAL A 352 -3.97 7.14 16.19
N TYR A 353 -3.28 6.21 15.52
CA TYR A 353 -2.58 6.48 14.26
C TYR A 353 -2.80 5.37 13.25
N LEU A 354 -3.04 5.73 12.01
CA LEU A 354 -2.90 4.83 10.86
C LEU A 354 -1.47 4.96 10.35
N ALA A 355 -0.77 3.86 10.15
CA ALA A 355 0.62 3.85 9.69
C ALA A 355 0.83 2.88 8.51
N GLY A 356 1.90 3.09 7.78
CA GLY A 356 2.23 2.29 6.61
C GLY A 356 1.24 2.48 5.47
N MET A 357 1.08 1.46 4.62
CA MET A 357 0.15 1.49 3.49
C MET A 357 -1.30 1.84 3.91
N LYS A 358 -1.69 1.49 5.14
CA LYS A 358 -2.99 1.83 5.71
C LYS A 358 -3.26 3.34 5.73
N SER A 359 -2.26 4.14 6.10
CA SER A 359 -2.37 5.60 6.16
C SER A 359 -2.56 6.25 4.78
N TYR A 360 -2.15 5.58 3.71
CA TYR A 360 -2.31 6.08 2.36
C TYR A 360 -3.73 5.86 1.79
N GLY A 361 -4.54 5.07 2.48
CA GLY A 361 -5.90 4.80 2.05
C GLY A 361 -5.95 4.20 0.66
N ARG A 362 -6.49 4.95 -0.30
CA ARG A 362 -6.62 4.57 -1.73
C ARG A 362 -5.50 5.12 -2.62
N ALA A 363 -4.55 5.89 -2.08
CA ALA A 363 -3.44 6.40 -2.86
C ALA A 363 -2.52 5.24 -3.30
N PRO A 364 -2.06 5.22 -4.56
CA PRO A 364 -1.46 4.03 -5.16
C PRO A 364 0.01 3.80 -4.81
N THR A 365 0.71 4.81 -4.29
CA THR A 365 2.17 4.77 -4.15
C THR A 365 2.59 4.83 -2.69
N PHE A 366 3.37 3.84 -2.25
CA PHE A 366 3.92 3.77 -0.91
C PHE A 366 5.27 3.03 -0.91
N LEU A 367 6.24 3.56 -0.17
CA LEU A 367 7.54 2.93 0.07
C LEU A 367 7.66 2.50 1.54
N ALA A 368 8.31 1.37 1.80
CA ALA A 368 8.52 0.89 3.16
C ALA A 368 9.24 1.93 4.04
N MET A 369 10.23 2.63 3.49
CA MET A 369 10.96 3.72 4.15
C MET A 369 10.04 4.83 4.67
N THR A 370 9.00 5.20 3.91
CA THR A 370 8.01 6.17 4.34
C THR A 370 7.28 5.68 5.60
N GLY A 371 6.90 4.40 5.64
CA GLY A 371 6.29 3.80 6.81
C GLY A 371 7.21 3.77 8.02
N TYR A 372 8.50 3.55 7.81
CA TYR A 372 9.49 3.59 8.89
C TYR A 372 9.64 4.98 9.49
N GLU A 373 9.67 6.02 8.64
CA GLU A 373 9.66 7.41 9.10
C GLU A 373 8.39 7.78 9.87
N GLN A 374 7.22 7.34 9.38
CA GLN A 374 5.96 7.53 10.08
C GLN A 374 6.00 6.97 11.51
N VAL A 375 6.43 5.71 11.67
CA VAL A 375 6.42 5.07 13.00
C VAL A 375 7.53 5.57 13.90
N ARG A 376 8.67 6.03 13.35
CA ARG A 376 9.71 6.74 14.09
C ARG A 376 9.15 8.03 14.72
N SER A 377 8.47 8.84 13.90
CA SER A 377 7.85 10.09 14.32
C SER A 377 6.75 9.86 15.37
N ILE A 378 5.87 8.87 15.15
CA ILE A 378 4.81 8.49 16.10
C ILE A 378 5.42 8.03 17.44
N ALA A 379 6.45 7.17 17.41
CA ALA A 379 7.08 6.67 18.64
C ALA A 379 7.78 7.79 19.42
N ALA A 380 8.42 8.74 18.74
CA ALA A 380 9.00 9.93 19.35
C ALA A 380 7.93 10.80 20.05
N ALA A 381 6.80 11.04 19.38
CA ALA A 381 5.68 11.78 19.96
C ALA A 381 5.09 11.08 21.20
N LEU A 382 4.92 9.76 21.15
CA LEU A 382 4.44 8.95 22.26
C LEU A 382 5.43 8.92 23.45
N ALA A 383 6.72 9.14 23.19
CA ALA A 383 7.74 9.32 24.23
C ALA A 383 7.78 10.74 24.80
N GLY A 384 7.04 11.70 24.22
CA GLY A 384 7.07 13.11 24.61
C GLY A 384 8.24 13.88 23.99
N ASP A 385 9.00 13.28 23.08
CA ASP A 385 10.07 13.96 22.34
C ASP A 385 9.51 14.60 21.06
N HIS A 386 8.86 15.77 21.24
CA HIS A 386 8.22 16.48 20.15
C HIS A 386 9.23 16.98 19.11
N ALA A 387 10.45 17.32 19.53
CA ALA A 387 11.50 17.78 18.61
C ALA A 387 11.94 16.64 17.66
N ALA A 388 12.13 15.43 18.17
CA ALA A 388 12.42 14.28 17.35
C ALA A 388 11.21 13.86 16.49
N ALA A 389 9.98 14.03 16.98
CA ALA A 389 8.78 13.71 16.24
C ALA A 389 8.58 14.60 15.00
N GLU A 390 8.94 15.88 15.09
CA GLU A 390 8.82 16.84 13.98
C GLU A 390 10.02 16.78 13.01
N ARG A 391 11.16 16.29 13.45
CA ARG A 391 12.35 16.16 12.61
C ARG A 391 12.14 15.07 11.58
N VAL A 392 12.40 15.38 10.30
CA VAL A 392 12.42 14.41 9.21
C VAL A 392 13.83 13.81 9.13
N GLU A 393 13.92 12.50 9.19
CA GLU A 393 15.17 11.74 9.05
C GLU A 393 15.26 10.99 7.72
N LEU A 394 14.12 10.80 7.05
CA LEU A 394 14.04 10.11 5.79
C LEU A 394 14.54 10.97 4.64
N VAL A 395 15.53 10.45 3.91
CA VAL A 395 15.93 10.95 2.60
C VAL A 395 15.32 10.03 1.56
N LEU A 396 14.28 10.49 0.90
CA LEU A 396 13.70 9.74 -0.23
C LEU A 396 14.57 9.91 -1.47
N PRO A 397 14.80 8.85 -2.24
CA PRO A 397 15.29 9.03 -3.60
C PRO A 397 14.29 9.92 -4.35
N GLU A 398 14.76 10.82 -5.21
CA GLU A 398 13.91 11.62 -6.11
C GLU A 398 13.22 10.70 -7.12
N THR A 399 12.40 9.81 -6.63
CA THR A 399 11.67 8.86 -7.44
C THR A 399 10.47 9.55 -8.05
N GLY A 400 10.68 10.25 -9.15
CA GLY A 400 9.59 10.57 -10.04
C GLY A 400 8.91 9.26 -10.45
N VAL A 401 7.85 8.86 -9.76
CA VAL A 401 7.01 7.74 -10.17
C VAL A 401 6.14 8.21 -11.33
N CYS A 402 6.79 8.50 -12.45
CA CYS A 402 6.10 8.78 -13.71
C CYS A 402 5.46 7.50 -14.22
N GLY A 403 4.29 7.13 -13.78
CA GLY A 403 3.64 5.94 -14.31
C GLY A 403 2.39 5.48 -13.58
N GLY A 404 2.19 5.93 -12.36
CA GLY A 404 1.01 5.52 -11.58
C GLY A 404 -0.21 6.41 -11.73
N SER A 405 -0.02 7.65 -12.12
CA SER A 405 -1.05 8.68 -12.05
C SER A 405 -2.12 8.66 -13.14
N GLY A 406 -2.05 7.78 -14.08
CA GLY A 406 -3.18 7.63 -15.00
C GLY A 406 -4.34 6.86 -14.38
N VAL A 407 -4.58 7.06 -13.10
CA VAL A 407 -5.74 6.46 -12.42
C VAL A 407 -7.04 7.12 -12.90
N PHE A 408 -6.94 8.33 -13.45
CA PHE A 408 -8.12 9.11 -13.81
C PHE A 408 -8.15 9.44 -15.31
N ASP A 409 -9.35 9.43 -15.87
CA ASP A 409 -9.67 9.79 -17.25
C ASP A 409 -9.67 11.31 -17.49
N ALA A 410 -8.77 12.06 -16.84
CA ALA A 410 -8.59 13.45 -17.18
C ALA A 410 -8.04 13.54 -18.60
N GLU A 411 -8.70 14.29 -19.46
CA GLU A 411 -8.14 14.70 -20.76
C GLU A 411 -6.71 15.23 -20.54
N PRO A 412 -5.76 14.95 -21.45
CA PRO A 412 -4.41 15.44 -21.29
C PRO A 412 -4.45 16.98 -21.23
N ALA A 413 -4.28 17.54 -20.04
CA ALA A 413 -3.88 18.92 -19.92
C ALA A 413 -2.57 19.04 -20.69
N GLY A 414 -2.57 19.82 -21.75
CA GLY A 414 -1.54 19.88 -22.77
C GLY A 414 -0.13 19.87 -22.18
N SER A 415 0.67 18.99 -22.72
CA SER A 415 2.14 18.95 -22.76
C SER A 415 2.89 19.56 -21.58
N GLY A 416 3.58 18.71 -20.80
CA GLY A 416 4.63 19.22 -19.94
C GLY A 416 5.05 18.39 -18.75
N CYS A 417 5.24 17.09 -18.93
CA CYS A 417 6.00 16.31 -17.95
C CYS A 417 7.42 16.12 -18.48
N CYS A 418 8.27 17.06 -18.25
CA CYS A 418 9.74 17.12 -18.33
C CYS A 418 10.17 18.48 -18.88
N GLY A 419 9.62 19.58 -18.38
CA GLY A 419 10.21 20.89 -18.51
C GLY A 419 11.22 21.09 -17.37
N ALA A 420 12.44 21.54 -17.71
CA ALA A 420 13.39 22.03 -16.73
C ALA A 420 12.72 23.06 -15.80
N PRO A 421 13.18 23.22 -14.55
CA PRO A 421 12.62 24.22 -13.65
C PRO A 421 12.67 25.59 -14.35
N ALA A 422 11.52 26.26 -14.46
CA ALA A 422 11.47 27.63 -14.92
C ALA A 422 12.33 28.47 -13.98
N GLU A 423 13.26 29.23 -14.53
CA GLU A 423 13.98 30.24 -13.77
C GLU A 423 12.99 31.18 -13.11
N PRO A 424 13.22 31.59 -11.86
CA PRO A 424 12.31 32.50 -11.17
C PRO A 424 12.21 33.82 -11.93
N GLU A 425 11.02 34.16 -12.43
CA GLU A 425 10.74 35.47 -12.98
C GLU A 425 10.97 36.52 -11.89
N THR A 426 11.93 37.39 -12.14
CA THR A 426 12.20 38.56 -11.30
C THR A 426 11.07 39.56 -11.53
N LEU A 427 10.11 39.61 -10.60
CA LEU A 427 9.08 40.67 -10.58
C LEU A 427 9.75 42.02 -10.32
N THR A 428 9.95 42.78 -11.35
CA THR A 428 10.36 44.19 -11.25
C THR A 428 9.15 45.02 -10.80
N LEU A 429 9.13 45.44 -9.54
CA LEU A 429 8.17 46.40 -9.03
C LEU A 429 8.41 47.72 -9.74
N ALA A 430 7.45 48.17 -10.55
CA ALA A 430 7.44 49.51 -11.13
C ALA A 430 7.35 50.55 -10.01
N ALA A 431 8.26 51.54 -10.01
CA ALA A 431 8.25 52.66 -9.10
C ALA A 431 6.99 53.51 -9.32
N PRO A 432 6.38 54.08 -8.26
CA PRO A 432 5.22 54.92 -8.40
C PRO A 432 5.60 56.26 -9.07
N ALA A 433 4.77 56.68 -10.02
CA ALA A 433 4.91 57.97 -10.69
C ALA A 433 4.78 59.13 -9.72
N PRO A 434 5.55 60.25 -9.89
CA PRO A 434 5.45 61.42 -9.03
C PRO A 434 4.11 62.12 -9.26
N ARG A 435 3.47 62.50 -8.15
CA ARG A 435 2.27 63.33 -8.16
C ARG A 435 2.64 64.75 -8.55
N ALA A 436 1.92 65.33 -9.53
CA ALA A 436 1.88 66.76 -9.83
C ALA A 436 0.93 67.50 -8.88
#